data_e53d1555f724765e2c51e26899445c19
#
_entry.id   e53d1555f724765e2c51e26899445c19
#
_cell.length_a   1.000
_cell.length_b   1.000
_cell.length_c   1.000
_cell.angle_alpha   90.00
_cell.angle_beta   90.00
_cell.angle_gamma   90.00
#
_symmetry.space_group_name_H-M   'P 1'
#
loop_
_entity.id
_entity.type
_entity.pdbx_description
1 polymer ?
#
loop_
_entity_poly.entity_id
_entity_poly.type
_entity_poly.pdbx_seq_one_letter_code
_entity_poly.pdbx_strand_id
1 'polypeptide(L)'
;WVNFYQLKLFEGVIEDMLELAPNAHYVKVANPVMAGVTHLARKYPEARVIGLCHGFGGVYDIAQRLGLTDRDKLTYEIPGVNHFVWLTQLRYDGQDVMPLLDRWIEEQAPAFWQASDRHGELNPKKVDLYKRMGAFPIGDTGGDGGGSWGWWYHLDDATERRWAQDPGRFWHSFFTGGEAEVAEIKRISGDKAIRVTDHFKPEHSHEVIVPAIESLLCDVPRVLIGNVVNSGDYVPGVPRDFAVEVPIYINGGG
;
A
#
# COMPACT_ATOMS: atom_id res chain seq x y z
N TRP A 1 1.69 -17.08 -12.73
CA TRP A 1 0.80 -17.27 -13.90
C TRP A 1 -0.52 -16.50 -13.71
N VAL A 2 -0.96 -16.24 -12.47
CA VAL A 2 -2.15 -15.41 -12.19
C VAL A 2 -2.02 -14.03 -12.84
N ASN A 3 -0.84 -13.43 -12.79
CA ASN A 3 -0.58 -12.12 -13.34
C ASN A 3 -0.62 -12.06 -14.88
N PHE A 4 -0.52 -13.19 -15.56
CA PHE A 4 -0.44 -13.23 -17.03
C PHE A 4 -1.64 -12.56 -17.70
N TYR A 5 -2.84 -12.91 -17.27
CA TYR A 5 -4.07 -12.34 -17.85
C TYR A 5 -4.23 -10.85 -17.53
N GLN A 6 -3.80 -10.44 -16.33
CA GLN A 6 -3.84 -9.04 -15.92
C GLN A 6 -2.85 -8.20 -16.75
N LEU A 7 -1.62 -8.68 -16.94
CA LEU A 7 -0.65 -7.98 -17.77
C LEU A 7 -1.12 -7.86 -19.22
N LYS A 8 -1.75 -8.91 -19.76
CA LYS A 8 -2.33 -8.89 -21.10
C LYS A 8 -3.49 -7.89 -21.22
N LEU A 9 -4.33 -7.77 -20.20
CA LEU A 9 -5.37 -6.75 -20.14
C LEU A 9 -4.75 -5.35 -20.12
N PHE A 10 -3.71 -5.12 -19.33
CA PHE A 10 -3.01 -3.83 -19.28
C PHE A 10 -2.38 -3.46 -20.62
N GLU A 11 -1.81 -4.42 -21.34
CA GLU A 11 -1.33 -4.20 -22.70
C GLU A 11 -2.45 -3.71 -23.63
N GLY A 12 -3.60 -4.39 -23.67
CA GLY A 12 -4.73 -3.99 -24.50
C GLY A 12 -5.20 -2.57 -24.20
N VAL A 13 -5.31 -2.22 -22.90
CA VAL A 13 -5.72 -0.86 -22.50
C VAL A 13 -4.69 0.19 -22.93
N ILE A 14 -3.39 -0.08 -22.80
CA ILE A 14 -2.37 0.90 -23.18
C ILE A 14 -2.23 1.04 -24.69
N GLU A 15 -2.42 -0.05 -25.46
CA GLU A 15 -2.46 -0.02 -26.92
C GLU A 15 -3.60 0.85 -27.43
N ASP A 16 -4.82 0.65 -26.90
CA ASP A 16 -5.97 1.51 -27.20
C ASP A 16 -5.72 2.98 -26.80
N MET A 17 -5.11 3.20 -25.65
CA MET A 17 -4.78 4.55 -25.17
C MET A 17 -3.76 5.24 -26.09
N LEU A 18 -2.71 4.56 -26.49
CA LEU A 18 -1.68 5.12 -27.38
C LEU A 18 -2.24 5.44 -28.78
N GLU A 19 -3.19 4.63 -29.27
CA GLU A 19 -3.86 4.87 -30.54
C GLU A 19 -4.84 6.06 -30.47
N LEU A 20 -5.68 6.10 -29.45
CA LEU A 20 -6.81 7.03 -29.38
C LEU A 20 -6.49 8.33 -28.63
N ALA A 21 -5.59 8.28 -27.66
CA ALA A 21 -5.22 9.39 -26.76
C ALA A 21 -3.74 9.34 -26.35
N PRO A 22 -2.77 9.48 -27.26
CA PRO A 22 -1.35 9.22 -27.01
C PRO A 22 -0.70 10.12 -25.94
N ASN A 23 -1.34 11.22 -25.60
CA ASN A 23 -0.88 12.14 -24.55
C ASN A 23 -1.56 11.90 -23.19
N ALA A 24 -2.45 10.92 -23.08
CA ALA A 24 -3.13 10.60 -21.82
C ALA A 24 -2.17 10.02 -20.78
N HIS A 25 -2.49 10.22 -19.51
CA HIS A 25 -1.84 9.55 -18.40
C HIS A 25 -2.58 8.26 -18.06
N TYR A 26 -1.87 7.16 -17.92
CA TYR A 26 -2.42 5.91 -17.42
C TYR A 26 -2.19 5.80 -15.92
N VAL A 27 -3.20 6.18 -15.13
CA VAL A 27 -3.20 6.01 -13.67
C VAL A 27 -3.64 4.59 -13.36
N LYS A 28 -2.68 3.73 -13.05
CA LYS A 28 -2.87 2.30 -12.86
C LYS A 28 -3.02 1.95 -11.40
N VAL A 29 -4.19 1.40 -11.00
CA VAL A 29 -4.48 0.97 -9.62
C VAL A 29 -4.74 -0.54 -9.50
N ALA A 30 -5.04 -1.20 -10.61
CA ALA A 30 -5.32 -2.63 -10.61
C ALA A 30 -4.06 -3.47 -10.33
N ASN A 31 -4.17 -4.47 -9.44
CA ASN A 31 -3.08 -5.39 -9.16
C ASN A 31 -2.80 -6.34 -10.34
N PRO A 32 -1.53 -6.75 -10.52
CA PRO A 32 -0.34 -6.38 -9.75
C PRO A 32 0.21 -4.99 -10.17
N VAL A 33 0.29 -4.04 -9.24
CA VAL A 33 0.69 -2.66 -9.57
C VAL A 33 2.13 -2.60 -10.04
N MET A 34 3.09 -3.08 -9.23
CA MET A 34 4.52 -3.06 -9.56
C MET A 34 4.83 -3.81 -10.85
N ALA A 35 4.35 -5.05 -10.98
CA ALA A 35 4.60 -5.85 -12.17
C ALA A 35 4.01 -5.21 -13.43
N GLY A 36 2.82 -4.60 -13.31
CA GLY A 36 2.18 -3.89 -14.40
C GLY A 36 2.97 -2.65 -14.82
N VAL A 37 3.37 -1.78 -13.89
CA VAL A 37 4.18 -0.59 -14.22
C VAL A 37 5.51 -1.00 -14.85
N THR A 38 6.21 -2.00 -14.25
CA THR A 38 7.45 -2.54 -14.80
C THR A 38 7.28 -3.05 -16.23
N HIS A 39 6.25 -3.86 -16.45
CA HIS A 39 5.97 -4.48 -17.75
C HIS A 39 5.63 -3.44 -18.82
N LEU A 40 4.72 -2.52 -18.50
CA LEU A 40 4.28 -1.48 -19.42
C LEU A 40 5.41 -0.52 -19.78
N ALA A 41 6.21 -0.08 -18.80
CA ALA A 41 7.35 0.79 -19.05
C ALA A 41 8.43 0.16 -19.95
N ARG A 42 8.61 -1.15 -19.86
CA ARG A 42 9.55 -1.90 -20.74
C ARG A 42 9.02 -2.05 -22.16
N LYS A 43 7.72 -2.32 -22.29
CA LYS A 43 7.11 -2.62 -23.59
C LYS A 43 6.66 -1.35 -24.34
N TYR A 44 6.23 -0.32 -23.60
CA TYR A 44 5.69 0.94 -24.12
C TYR A 44 6.37 2.14 -23.43
N PRO A 45 7.66 2.39 -23.70
CA PRO A 45 8.43 3.42 -23.01
C PRO A 45 7.92 4.84 -23.28
N GLU A 46 7.13 5.05 -24.35
CA GLU A 46 6.48 6.31 -24.69
C GLU A 46 5.23 6.60 -23.83
N ALA A 47 4.67 5.59 -23.19
CA ALA A 47 3.44 5.72 -22.40
C ALA A 47 3.68 6.38 -21.04
N ARG A 48 2.79 7.30 -20.66
CA ARG A 48 2.82 8.00 -19.38
C ARG A 48 2.10 7.16 -18.32
N VAL A 49 2.81 6.22 -17.70
CA VAL A 49 2.23 5.29 -16.71
C VAL A 49 2.67 5.65 -15.31
N ILE A 50 1.71 5.74 -14.39
CA ILE A 50 1.93 5.83 -12.95
C ILE A 50 1.11 4.75 -12.25
N GLY A 51 1.72 4.04 -11.32
CA GLY A 51 1.03 3.07 -10.47
C GLY A 51 0.69 3.66 -9.10
N LEU A 52 -0.53 3.47 -8.63
CA LEU A 52 -0.96 3.90 -7.31
C LEU A 52 -1.47 2.70 -6.52
N CYS A 53 -1.13 2.65 -5.24
CA CYS A 53 -1.59 1.63 -4.31
C CYS A 53 -1.72 2.24 -2.92
N HIS A 54 -2.57 1.65 -2.09
CA HIS A 54 -2.79 2.10 -0.71
C HIS A 54 -2.00 1.28 0.32
N GLY A 55 -1.01 0.47 -0.09
CA GLY A 55 -0.20 -0.39 0.77
C GLY A 55 0.58 0.34 1.88
N PHE A 56 0.77 1.65 1.73
CA PHE A 56 1.39 2.52 2.72
C PHE A 56 0.46 2.96 3.87
N GLY A 57 -0.84 2.66 3.80
CA GLY A 57 -1.87 3.18 4.72
C GLY A 57 -1.62 2.88 6.20
N GLY A 58 -0.85 1.85 6.52
CA GLY A 58 -0.45 1.54 7.90
C GLY A 58 0.27 2.67 8.64
N VAL A 59 0.82 3.67 7.93
CA VAL A 59 1.39 4.87 8.55
C VAL A 59 0.35 5.65 9.36
N TYR A 60 -0.91 5.65 8.91
CA TYR A 60 -2.00 6.33 9.61
C TYR A 60 -2.40 5.60 10.89
N ASP A 61 -2.31 4.27 10.91
CA ASP A 61 -2.55 3.47 12.12
C ASP A 61 -1.48 3.74 13.17
N ILE A 62 -0.22 3.84 12.75
CA ILE A 62 0.89 4.24 13.62
C ILE A 62 0.64 5.64 14.18
N ALA A 63 0.36 6.62 13.32
CA ALA A 63 0.11 7.99 13.72
C ALA A 63 -1.06 8.09 14.71
N GLN A 64 -2.18 7.43 14.42
CA GLN A 64 -3.34 7.38 15.31
C GLN A 64 -2.99 6.76 16.67
N ARG A 65 -2.19 5.69 16.69
CA ARG A 65 -1.74 5.04 17.93
C ARG A 65 -0.89 5.98 18.79
N LEU A 66 -0.11 6.84 18.15
CA LEU A 66 0.72 7.86 18.81
C LEU A 66 -0.07 9.14 19.17
N GLY A 67 -1.38 9.18 18.92
CA GLY A 67 -2.24 10.35 19.19
C GLY A 67 -2.11 11.47 18.14
N LEU A 68 -1.55 11.19 16.97
CA LEU A 68 -1.31 12.13 15.88
C LEU A 68 -2.46 11.99 14.86
N THR A 69 -3.54 12.71 15.06
CA THR A 69 -4.79 12.47 14.32
C THR A 69 -5.01 13.40 13.12
N ASP A 70 -4.28 14.52 13.06
CA ASP A 70 -4.37 15.46 11.95
C ASP A 70 -3.47 15.01 10.79
N ARG A 71 -4.08 14.41 9.77
CA ARG A 71 -3.37 13.84 8.62
C ARG A 71 -2.67 14.89 7.76
N ASP A 72 -3.18 16.11 7.72
CA ASP A 72 -2.60 17.20 6.92
C ASP A 72 -1.24 17.66 7.47
N LYS A 73 -0.94 17.31 8.73
CA LYS A 73 0.34 17.56 9.38
C LYS A 73 1.34 16.41 9.25
N LEU A 74 0.90 15.27 8.71
CA LEU A 74 1.77 14.11 8.53
C LEU A 74 2.57 14.24 7.23
N THR A 75 3.87 14.05 7.35
CA THR A 75 4.75 13.79 6.21
C THR A 75 5.59 12.55 6.48
N TYR A 76 5.81 11.73 5.46
CA TYR A 76 6.48 10.45 5.63
C TYR A 76 7.23 10.03 4.38
N GLU A 77 8.26 9.21 4.57
CA GLU A 77 8.99 8.53 3.51
C GLU A 77 8.84 7.03 3.68
N ILE A 78 8.30 6.37 2.65
CA ILE A 78 8.02 4.93 2.65
C ILE A 78 8.54 4.31 1.35
N PRO A 79 9.89 4.22 1.19
CA PRO A 79 10.49 3.60 0.03
C PRO A 79 10.37 2.08 0.07
N GLY A 80 10.35 1.47 -1.12
CA GLY A 80 10.38 0.03 -1.30
C GLY A 80 9.87 -0.39 -2.66
N VAL A 81 9.32 -1.59 -2.72
CA VAL A 81 8.53 -2.08 -3.85
C VAL A 81 7.10 -2.32 -3.39
N ASN A 82 6.15 -2.25 -4.30
CA ASN A 82 4.73 -2.36 -3.94
C ASN A 82 4.42 -3.58 -3.06
N HIS A 83 3.74 -3.37 -1.95
CA HIS A 83 3.47 -4.32 -0.86
C HIS A 83 4.72 -4.81 -0.09
N PHE A 84 5.89 -4.20 -0.33
CA PHE A 84 7.12 -4.44 0.43
C PHE A 84 7.84 -3.11 0.66
N VAL A 85 7.26 -2.30 1.53
CA VAL A 85 7.65 -0.90 1.78
C VAL A 85 8.02 -0.69 3.25
N TRP A 86 8.90 0.30 3.48
CA TRP A 86 9.51 0.55 4.77
C TRP A 86 9.41 2.02 5.14
N LEU A 87 8.85 2.33 6.29
CA LEU A 87 8.82 3.69 6.83
C LEU A 87 10.22 4.06 7.33
N THR A 88 10.87 4.98 6.64
CA THR A 88 12.19 5.49 6.99
C THR A 88 12.12 6.83 7.71
N GLN A 89 11.05 7.60 7.48
CA GLN A 89 10.83 8.88 8.14
C GLN A 89 9.32 9.08 8.37
N LEU A 90 8.99 9.58 9.56
CA LEU A 90 7.66 10.08 9.91
C LEU A 90 7.80 11.42 10.64
N ARG A 91 7.10 12.43 10.15
CA ARG A 91 7.03 13.75 10.79
C ARG A 91 5.60 14.18 11.04
N TYR A 92 5.39 14.92 12.07
CA TYR A 92 4.13 15.57 12.39
C TYR A 92 4.39 17.05 12.69
N ASP A 93 3.74 17.93 11.95
CA ASP A 93 3.99 19.39 12.01
C ASP A 93 5.48 19.74 11.89
N GLY A 94 6.18 19.03 10.99
CA GLY A 94 7.62 19.17 10.75
C GLY A 94 8.54 18.51 11.78
N GLN A 95 8.02 18.03 12.91
CA GLN A 95 8.82 17.39 13.97
C GLN A 95 8.98 15.88 13.69
N ASP A 96 10.17 15.35 13.94
CA ASP A 96 10.44 13.92 13.83
C ASP A 96 9.65 13.11 14.88
N VAL A 97 8.90 12.13 14.42
CA VAL A 97 8.05 11.25 15.23
C VAL A 97 8.70 9.92 15.55
N MET A 98 9.78 9.53 14.87
CA MET A 98 10.41 8.24 15.09
C MET A 98 10.84 8.02 16.56
N PRO A 99 11.39 9.03 17.29
CA PRO A 99 11.68 8.86 18.72
C PRO A 99 10.43 8.65 19.60
N LEU A 100 9.26 9.15 19.17
CA LEU A 100 7.99 8.89 19.88
C LEU A 100 7.53 7.45 19.65
N LEU A 101 7.69 6.93 18.43
CA LEU A 101 7.42 5.53 18.11
C LEU A 101 8.33 4.60 18.92
N ASP A 102 9.63 4.89 19.00
CA ASP A 102 10.58 4.11 19.80
C ASP A 102 10.16 4.03 21.26
N ARG A 103 9.80 5.17 21.85
CA ARG A 103 9.31 5.24 23.23
C ARG A 103 8.02 4.45 23.42
N TRP A 104 7.08 4.57 22.49
CA TRP A 104 5.84 3.80 22.55
C TRP A 104 6.11 2.29 22.50
N ILE A 105 7.04 1.85 21.64
CA ILE A 105 7.46 0.45 21.52
C ILE A 105 8.07 -0.08 22.83
N GLU A 106 8.88 0.74 23.50
CA GLU A 106 9.53 0.34 24.75
C GLU A 106 8.56 0.32 25.94
N GLU A 107 7.75 1.35 26.07
CA GLU A 107 6.92 1.57 27.26
C GLU A 107 5.52 0.96 27.16
N GLN A 108 4.92 0.92 25.98
CA GLN A 108 3.49 0.61 25.82
C GLN A 108 3.21 -0.66 25.02
N ALA A 109 4.06 -1.05 24.07
CA ALA A 109 3.78 -2.20 23.22
C ALA A 109 3.54 -3.51 23.98
N PRO A 110 4.28 -3.86 25.05
CA PRO A 110 4.02 -5.10 25.78
C PRO A 110 2.61 -5.17 26.39
N ALA A 111 2.15 -4.08 26.98
CA ALA A 111 0.80 -4.01 27.56
C ALA A 111 -0.28 -3.99 26.47
N PHE A 112 -0.03 -3.27 25.36
CA PHE A 112 -0.90 -3.24 24.20
C PHE A 112 -1.12 -4.63 23.62
N TRP A 113 -0.06 -5.43 23.43
CA TRP A 113 -0.15 -6.79 22.91
C TRP A 113 -0.84 -7.79 23.86
N GLN A 114 -0.93 -7.48 25.13
CA GLN A 114 -1.69 -8.29 26.10
C GLN A 114 -3.18 -7.94 26.08
N ALA A 115 -3.53 -6.68 25.80
CA ALA A 115 -4.88 -6.16 25.89
C ALA A 115 -5.66 -6.15 24.58
N SER A 116 -5.00 -6.30 23.43
CA SER A 116 -5.60 -6.12 22.11
C SER A 116 -5.17 -7.19 21.09
N ASP A 117 -5.76 -7.12 19.89
CA ASP A 117 -5.35 -7.93 18.75
C ASP A 117 -3.88 -7.62 18.38
N ARG A 118 -3.06 -8.66 18.36
CA ARG A 118 -1.62 -8.60 18.05
C ARG A 118 -1.32 -8.62 16.55
N HIS A 119 -2.33 -8.64 15.69
CA HIS A 119 -2.16 -8.78 14.23
C HIS A 119 -2.19 -7.46 13.45
N GLY A 120 -2.39 -6.33 14.12
CA GLY A 120 -2.42 -5.00 13.50
C GLY A 120 -1.06 -4.48 13.03
N GLU A 121 -1.03 -3.19 12.64
CA GLU A 121 0.17 -2.56 12.10
C GLU A 121 1.35 -2.56 13.08
N LEU A 122 1.11 -2.41 14.39
CA LEU A 122 2.13 -2.45 15.44
C LEU A 122 2.26 -3.84 16.08
N ASN A 123 2.26 -4.91 15.27
CA ASN A 123 2.40 -6.28 15.74
C ASN A 123 3.84 -6.61 16.17
N PRO A 124 4.05 -7.68 16.97
CA PRO A 124 5.37 -8.04 17.49
C PRO A 124 6.43 -8.31 16.40
N LYS A 125 6.04 -8.91 15.26
CA LYS A 125 6.95 -9.17 14.14
C LYS A 125 7.43 -7.88 13.50
N LYS A 126 6.53 -6.93 13.22
CA LYS A 126 6.89 -5.63 12.64
C LYS A 126 7.83 -4.84 13.54
N VAL A 127 7.57 -4.85 14.83
CA VAL A 127 8.46 -4.21 15.82
C VAL A 127 9.82 -4.88 15.89
N ASP A 128 9.91 -6.22 15.84
CA ASP A 128 11.19 -6.91 15.79
C ASP A 128 11.96 -6.60 14.50
N LEU A 129 11.26 -6.58 13.37
CA LEU A 129 11.84 -6.18 12.08
C LEU A 129 12.36 -4.74 12.11
N TYR A 130 11.61 -3.80 12.67
CA TYR A 130 12.05 -2.43 12.83
C TYR A 130 13.35 -2.33 13.65
N LYS A 131 13.41 -3.02 14.78
CA LYS A 131 14.62 -3.05 15.62
C LYS A 131 15.83 -3.66 14.91
N ARG A 132 15.62 -4.60 13.99
CA ARG A 132 16.70 -5.26 13.24
C ARG A 132 17.14 -4.49 12.01
N MET A 133 16.19 -3.87 11.30
CA MET A 133 16.42 -3.27 9.98
C MET A 133 16.62 -1.75 10.05
N GLY A 134 16.21 -1.10 11.14
CA GLY A 134 16.29 0.35 11.31
C GLY A 134 15.23 1.13 10.54
N ALA A 135 14.28 0.43 9.87
CA ALA A 135 13.12 1.02 9.19
C ALA A 135 11.87 0.20 9.53
N PHE A 136 10.72 0.85 9.70
CA PHE A 136 9.50 0.18 10.14
C PHE A 136 8.76 -0.43 8.94
N PRO A 137 8.48 -1.76 8.93
CA PRO A 137 7.77 -2.40 7.82
C PRO A 137 6.29 -2.00 7.84
N ILE A 138 5.80 -1.46 6.72
CA ILE A 138 4.41 -0.99 6.57
C ILE A 138 3.57 -2.01 5.80
N GLY A 139 2.29 -2.08 6.14
CA GLY A 139 1.30 -2.90 5.43
C GLY A 139 1.70 -4.38 5.41
N ASP A 140 1.66 -4.99 4.24
CA ASP A 140 1.94 -6.42 4.04
C ASP A 140 3.39 -6.81 4.32
N THR A 141 4.31 -5.84 4.36
CA THR A 141 5.75 -6.09 4.58
C THR A 141 6.04 -6.92 5.83
N GLY A 142 5.26 -6.75 6.88
CA GLY A 142 5.39 -7.53 8.12
C GLY A 142 4.09 -8.17 8.58
N GLY A 143 3.08 -8.27 7.70
CA GLY A 143 1.80 -8.89 8.00
C GLY A 143 1.86 -10.41 8.11
N ASP A 144 0.87 -11.01 8.73
CA ASP A 144 0.76 -12.45 8.95
C ASP A 144 0.31 -13.21 7.68
N GLY A 145 -0.26 -12.52 6.68
CA GLY A 145 -0.59 -13.06 5.37
C GLY A 145 0.39 -12.71 4.26
N GLY A 146 1.37 -11.85 4.52
CA GLY A 146 2.27 -11.22 3.54
C GLY A 146 3.35 -12.12 2.94
N GLY A 147 3.17 -13.42 2.96
CA GLY A 147 4.06 -14.36 2.31
C GLY A 147 5.22 -14.84 3.17
N SER A 148 6.13 -15.54 2.54
CA SER A 148 7.17 -16.33 3.20
C SER A 148 8.45 -15.56 3.57
N TRP A 149 8.50 -14.25 3.28
CA TRP A 149 9.69 -13.50 3.67
C TRP A 149 9.76 -13.37 5.20
N GLY A 150 10.96 -13.47 5.74
CA GLY A 150 11.11 -13.59 7.18
C GLY A 150 10.69 -14.98 7.67
N TRP A 151 11.04 -16.04 6.93
CA TRP A 151 10.74 -17.44 7.22
C TRP A 151 11.06 -17.86 8.65
N TRP A 152 12.01 -17.21 9.31
CA TRP A 152 12.37 -17.47 10.72
C TRP A 152 11.27 -17.12 11.74
N TYR A 153 10.22 -16.40 11.31
CA TYR A 153 9.01 -16.17 12.11
C TYR A 153 7.99 -17.31 11.98
N HIS A 154 8.24 -18.28 11.08
CA HIS A 154 7.34 -19.37 10.72
C HIS A 154 8.01 -20.75 10.84
N LEU A 155 8.98 -20.90 11.76
CA LEU A 155 9.73 -22.16 11.93
C LEU A 155 8.86 -23.28 12.50
N ASP A 156 7.97 -22.94 13.41
CA ASP A 156 7.03 -23.83 14.07
C ASP A 156 5.89 -23.04 14.73
N ASP A 157 4.86 -23.74 15.20
CA ASP A 157 3.69 -23.15 15.85
C ASP A 157 4.04 -22.30 17.10
N ALA A 158 5.09 -22.64 17.83
CA ALA A 158 5.50 -21.87 18.99
C ALA A 158 6.09 -20.52 18.58
N THR A 159 6.87 -20.52 17.51
CA THR A 159 7.43 -19.32 16.91
C THR A 159 6.34 -18.44 16.33
N GLU A 160 5.39 -19.00 15.59
CA GLU A 160 4.25 -18.24 15.05
C GLU A 160 3.43 -17.60 16.17
N ARG A 161 3.09 -18.35 17.22
CA ARG A 161 2.37 -17.79 18.37
C ARG A 161 3.16 -16.68 19.07
N ARG A 162 4.48 -16.84 19.21
CA ARG A 162 5.35 -15.80 19.80
C ARG A 162 5.26 -14.49 19.04
N TRP A 163 5.27 -14.54 17.72
CA TRP A 163 5.31 -13.38 16.84
C TRP A 163 3.93 -12.95 16.32
N ALA A 164 2.86 -13.56 16.84
CA ALA A 164 1.48 -13.33 16.41
C ALA A 164 1.29 -13.55 14.90
N GLN A 165 1.88 -14.62 14.38
CA GLN A 165 1.71 -15.01 12.99
C GLN A 165 0.61 -16.08 12.90
N ASP A 166 -0.32 -15.88 12.00
CA ASP A 166 -1.40 -16.84 11.71
C ASP A 166 -1.81 -16.76 10.24
N PRO A 167 -0.97 -17.29 9.33
CA PRO A 167 -1.30 -17.30 7.90
C PRO A 167 -2.61 -18.02 7.59
N GLY A 168 -2.92 -19.07 8.35
CA GLY A 168 -4.15 -19.84 8.18
C GLY A 168 -5.39 -18.99 8.46
N ARG A 169 -5.41 -18.27 9.57
CA ARG A 169 -6.47 -17.33 9.93
C ARG A 169 -6.61 -16.22 8.87
N PHE A 170 -5.50 -15.63 8.46
CA PHE A 170 -5.49 -14.57 7.46
C PHE A 170 -6.16 -15.03 6.16
N TRP A 171 -5.70 -16.14 5.59
CA TRP A 171 -6.25 -16.64 4.33
C TRP A 171 -7.69 -17.10 4.47
N HIS A 172 -8.05 -17.73 5.58
CA HIS A 172 -9.44 -18.09 5.84
C HIS A 172 -10.35 -16.85 5.85
N SER A 173 -9.97 -15.81 6.59
CA SER A 173 -10.74 -14.57 6.66
C SER A 173 -10.79 -13.85 5.31
N PHE A 174 -9.70 -13.86 4.54
CA PHE A 174 -9.65 -13.26 3.22
C PHE A 174 -10.63 -13.91 2.24
N PHE A 175 -10.64 -15.24 2.17
CA PHE A 175 -11.54 -15.96 1.26
C PHE A 175 -13.00 -15.90 1.70
N THR A 176 -13.28 -16.11 2.98
CA THR A 176 -14.67 -16.06 3.49
C THR A 176 -15.24 -14.63 3.43
N GLY A 177 -14.43 -13.61 3.70
CA GLY A 177 -14.80 -12.21 3.54
C GLY A 177 -15.13 -11.89 2.09
N GLY A 178 -14.26 -12.28 1.15
CA GLY A 178 -14.48 -12.06 -0.29
C GLY A 178 -15.74 -12.77 -0.81
N GLU A 179 -16.02 -13.98 -0.36
CA GLU A 179 -17.27 -14.68 -0.71
C GLU A 179 -18.51 -13.95 -0.17
N ALA A 180 -18.45 -13.44 1.06
CA ALA A 180 -19.54 -12.68 1.66
C ALA A 180 -19.78 -11.35 0.92
N GLU A 181 -18.72 -10.64 0.56
CA GLU A 181 -18.80 -9.39 -0.24
C GLU A 181 -19.43 -9.64 -1.61
N VAL A 182 -19.00 -10.68 -2.32
CA VAL A 182 -19.57 -11.04 -3.62
C VAL A 182 -21.04 -11.39 -3.49
N ALA A 183 -21.45 -12.12 -2.45
CA ALA A 183 -22.86 -12.44 -2.20
C ALA A 183 -23.69 -11.18 -1.95
N GLU A 184 -23.15 -10.23 -1.16
CA GLU A 184 -23.82 -8.98 -0.85
C GLU A 184 -23.93 -8.06 -2.08
N ILE A 185 -22.88 -7.95 -2.89
CA ILE A 185 -22.92 -7.21 -4.16
C ILE A 185 -23.99 -7.79 -5.09
N LYS A 186 -24.07 -9.13 -5.22
CA LYS A 186 -25.11 -9.78 -6.03
C LYS A 186 -26.51 -9.48 -5.49
N ARG A 187 -26.71 -9.51 -4.18
CA ARG A 187 -27.98 -9.19 -3.54
C ARG A 187 -28.40 -7.74 -3.84
N ILE A 188 -27.51 -6.78 -3.64
CA ILE A 188 -27.79 -5.34 -3.84
C ILE A 188 -28.03 -5.04 -5.32
N SER A 189 -27.18 -5.58 -6.22
CA SER A 189 -27.33 -5.35 -7.67
C SER A 189 -28.57 -6.00 -8.28
N GLY A 190 -29.08 -7.06 -7.64
CA GLY A 190 -30.29 -7.76 -8.08
C GLY A 190 -31.62 -7.12 -7.63
N ASP A 191 -31.58 -6.25 -6.63
CA ASP A 191 -32.78 -5.62 -6.06
C ASP A 191 -32.85 -4.12 -6.43
N LYS A 192 -33.73 -3.79 -7.38
CA LYS A 192 -33.93 -2.40 -7.85
C LYS A 192 -34.51 -1.45 -6.79
N ALA A 193 -35.03 -1.97 -5.68
CA ALA A 193 -35.54 -1.17 -4.57
C ALA A 193 -34.40 -0.64 -3.68
N ILE A 194 -33.22 -1.26 -3.73
CA ILE A 194 -32.06 -0.85 -2.94
C ILE A 194 -31.34 0.32 -3.65
N ARG A 195 -31.23 1.45 -2.96
CA ARG A 195 -30.37 2.53 -3.38
C ARG A 195 -28.95 2.27 -2.88
N VAL A 196 -28.01 2.11 -3.80
CA VAL A 196 -26.59 1.81 -3.48
C VAL A 196 -26.01 2.82 -2.48
N THR A 197 -26.33 4.11 -2.64
CA THR A 197 -25.86 5.19 -1.77
C THR A 197 -26.45 5.18 -0.36
N ASP A 198 -27.59 4.52 -0.15
CA ASP A 198 -28.15 4.34 1.19
C ASP A 198 -27.50 3.17 1.92
N HIS A 199 -27.02 2.19 1.17
CA HIS A 199 -26.33 1.01 1.65
C HIS A 199 -24.82 1.29 1.86
N PHE A 200 -24.15 1.82 0.85
CA PHE A 200 -22.78 2.29 0.90
C PHE A 200 -22.77 3.81 0.96
N LYS A 201 -22.59 4.37 2.15
CA LYS A 201 -22.50 5.82 2.30
C LYS A 201 -21.24 6.32 1.60
N PRO A 202 -21.34 7.39 0.79
CA PRO A 202 -20.16 8.01 0.21
C PRO A 202 -19.25 8.56 1.32
N GLU A 203 -18.07 8.01 1.44
CA GLU A 203 -17.03 8.46 2.36
C GLU A 203 -15.75 8.70 1.58
N HIS A 204 -14.94 9.67 2.03
CA HIS A 204 -13.61 9.86 1.45
C HIS A 204 -12.76 8.63 1.72
N SER A 205 -12.33 7.96 0.66
CA SER A 205 -11.32 6.90 0.77
C SER A 205 -9.94 7.52 1.01
N HIS A 206 -8.99 6.70 1.44
CA HIS A 206 -7.59 7.13 1.57
C HIS A 206 -6.80 6.91 0.27
N GLU A 207 -7.48 6.53 -0.79
CA GLU A 207 -6.90 6.35 -2.11
C GLU A 207 -6.45 7.70 -2.69
N VAL A 208 -5.25 7.68 -3.27
CA VAL A 208 -4.61 8.89 -3.83
C VAL A 208 -4.91 9.12 -5.31
N ILE A 209 -5.85 8.38 -5.88
CA ILE A 209 -6.23 8.41 -7.30
C ILE A 209 -6.75 9.81 -7.71
N VAL A 210 -7.76 10.30 -6.99
CA VAL A 210 -8.36 11.61 -7.29
C VAL A 210 -7.37 12.74 -7.06
N PRO A 211 -6.61 12.79 -5.93
CA PRO A 211 -5.52 13.76 -5.77
C PRO A 211 -4.48 13.72 -6.89
N ALA A 212 -4.10 12.54 -7.40
CA ALA A 212 -3.16 12.41 -8.51
C ALA A 212 -3.73 12.99 -9.81
N ILE A 213 -4.99 12.65 -10.15
CA ILE A 213 -5.68 13.17 -11.33
C ILE A 213 -5.81 14.69 -11.23
N GLU A 214 -6.19 15.23 -10.08
CA GLU A 214 -6.29 16.68 -9.87
C GLU A 214 -4.92 17.37 -10.03
N SER A 215 -3.84 16.77 -9.52
CA SER A 215 -2.48 17.30 -9.70
C SER A 215 -2.11 17.39 -11.19
N LEU A 216 -2.39 16.32 -11.95
CA LEU A 216 -2.09 16.26 -13.39
C LEU A 216 -2.93 17.23 -14.23
N LEU A 217 -4.23 17.37 -13.92
CA LEU A 217 -5.16 18.15 -14.74
C LEU A 217 -5.26 19.61 -14.32
N CYS A 218 -5.13 19.91 -13.04
CA CYS A 218 -5.34 21.25 -12.48
C CYS A 218 -4.02 21.91 -12.02
N ASP A 219 -2.87 21.28 -12.27
CA ASP A 219 -1.55 21.77 -11.87
C ASP A 219 -1.43 22.06 -10.36
N VAL A 220 -2.04 21.21 -9.55
CA VAL A 220 -1.95 21.29 -8.07
C VAL A 220 -0.77 20.46 -7.60
N PRO A 221 0.33 21.05 -7.15
CA PRO A 221 1.52 20.32 -6.76
C PRO A 221 1.26 19.49 -5.48
N ARG A 222 1.63 18.20 -5.51
CA ARG A 222 1.54 17.29 -4.36
C ARG A 222 2.73 16.35 -4.29
N VAL A 223 2.98 15.85 -3.10
CA VAL A 223 3.81 14.66 -2.89
C VAL A 223 2.88 13.51 -2.53
N LEU A 224 2.90 12.44 -3.33
CA LEU A 224 2.09 11.24 -3.13
C LEU A 224 3.01 10.01 -3.09
N ILE A 225 2.52 8.90 -2.56
CA ILE A 225 3.21 7.62 -2.73
C ILE A 225 2.76 7.00 -4.04
N GLY A 226 3.71 6.68 -4.90
CA GLY A 226 3.42 6.12 -6.23
C GLY A 226 4.46 5.10 -6.68
N ASN A 227 4.05 4.28 -7.63
CA ASN A 227 4.88 3.28 -8.27
C ASN A 227 5.40 3.85 -9.61
N VAL A 228 6.69 4.06 -9.67
CA VAL A 228 7.41 4.59 -10.84
C VAL A 228 8.65 3.75 -11.12
N VAL A 229 9.16 3.79 -12.36
CA VAL A 229 10.39 3.09 -12.71
C VAL A 229 11.57 3.63 -11.92
N ASN A 230 12.43 2.76 -11.40
CA ASN A 230 13.60 3.08 -10.58
C ASN A 230 14.75 3.75 -11.36
N SER A 231 14.45 4.51 -12.41
CA SER A 231 15.45 5.07 -13.35
C SER A 231 16.50 5.95 -12.67
N GLY A 232 16.12 6.66 -11.61
CA GLY A 232 16.98 7.51 -10.78
C GLY A 232 17.68 6.79 -9.63
N ASP A 233 17.58 5.43 -9.56
CA ASP A 233 18.11 4.65 -8.42
C ASP A 233 17.50 5.08 -7.07
N TYR A 234 16.19 5.38 -7.08
CA TYR A 234 15.44 5.85 -5.90
C TYR A 234 15.42 4.83 -4.76
N VAL A 235 15.45 3.53 -5.09
CA VAL A 235 15.63 2.43 -4.14
C VAL A 235 16.89 1.66 -4.57
N PRO A 236 18.05 1.91 -3.92
CA PRO A 236 19.29 1.25 -4.25
C PRO A 236 19.20 -0.26 -4.14
N GLY A 237 19.78 -0.99 -5.11
CA GLY A 237 19.73 -2.46 -5.16
C GLY A 237 18.54 -3.04 -5.91
N VAL A 238 17.51 -2.26 -6.21
CA VAL A 238 16.45 -2.63 -7.15
C VAL A 238 16.90 -2.26 -8.58
N PRO A 239 16.78 -3.14 -9.58
CA PRO A 239 17.16 -2.80 -10.94
C PRO A 239 16.46 -1.54 -11.47
N ARG A 240 17.17 -0.74 -12.26
CA ARG A 240 16.67 0.59 -12.72
C ARG A 240 15.49 0.52 -13.67
N ASP A 241 15.21 -0.62 -14.25
CA ASP A 241 14.09 -0.88 -15.15
C ASP A 241 12.88 -1.55 -14.45
N PHE A 242 12.95 -1.69 -13.12
CA PHE A 242 11.82 -2.15 -12.30
C PHE A 242 11.08 -0.96 -11.67
N ALA A 243 9.79 -1.14 -11.42
CA ALA A 243 9.03 -0.19 -10.65
C ALA A 243 9.35 -0.30 -9.14
N VAL A 244 9.39 0.85 -8.49
CA VAL A 244 9.53 1.00 -7.04
C VAL A 244 8.40 1.87 -6.50
N GLU A 245 8.06 1.70 -5.24
CA GLU A 245 7.08 2.52 -4.55
C GLU A 245 7.81 3.53 -3.67
N VAL A 246 7.63 4.80 -3.98
CA VAL A 246 8.38 5.91 -3.37
C VAL A 246 7.52 7.17 -3.31
N PRO A 247 7.86 8.17 -2.47
CA PRO A 247 7.30 9.51 -2.60
C PRO A 247 7.62 10.09 -3.96
N ILE A 248 6.60 10.55 -4.66
CA ILE A 248 6.70 11.21 -5.97
C ILE A 248 6.14 12.63 -5.88
N TYR A 249 6.80 13.57 -6.53
CA TYR A 249 6.24 14.89 -6.76
C TYR A 249 5.45 14.88 -8.07
N ILE A 250 4.21 15.35 -8.03
CA ILE A 250 3.28 15.33 -9.17
C ILE A 250 2.60 16.69 -9.32
N ASN A 251 2.53 17.18 -10.56
CA ASN A 251 1.84 18.41 -10.95
C ASN A 251 1.36 18.32 -12.42
N GLY A 252 0.94 19.41 -13.03
CA GLY A 252 0.48 19.46 -14.42
C GLY A 252 1.54 19.09 -15.47
N GLY A 253 2.82 19.04 -15.10
CA GLY A 253 3.91 18.56 -15.96
C GLY A 253 4.18 17.06 -15.88
N GLY A 254 3.55 16.36 -14.97
CA GLY A 254 3.74 14.94 -14.71
C GLY A 254 4.46 14.63 -13.43
#